data_9f11147fd6efb9df2d0151e2baae2a8c
#
_entry.id   9f11147fd6efb9df2d0151e2baae2a8c
#
_cell.length_a   1.000
_cell.length_b   1.000
_cell.length_c   1.000
_cell.angle_alpha   90.00
_cell.angle_beta   90.00
_cell.angle_gamma   90.00
#
_symmetry.space_group_name_H-M   'P 1'
#
loop_
_entity.id
_entity.type
_entity.pdbx_description
1 polymer ?
#
loop_
_entity_poly.entity_id
_entity_poly.type
_entity_poly.pdbx_seq_one_letter_code
_entity_poly.pdbx_strand_id
1 'polypeptide(L)'
;MSEAGVAERLEVLQKNHLKKRLYAVLWINDPNATREEHRAVLPDHLEFLMDLEQRGILFASGPMSAPEGTKATFNGMTILRAASLAEVEATLAREPFVSRGLRTYVIHAWDLNEGSFSVRLSFGGGTFEVT
;
A
#
# COMPACT_ATOMS: atom_id res chain seq x y z
N MET A 1 -7.92 -36.68 4.84
CA MET A 1 -9.14 -35.90 5.10
C MET A 1 -9.98 -35.85 3.85
N SER A 2 -11.30 -36.07 3.98
CA SER A 2 -12.22 -36.00 2.84
C SER A 2 -12.37 -34.55 2.36
N GLU A 3 -12.81 -34.37 1.13
CA GLU A 3 -13.12 -33.04 0.58
C GLU A 3 -14.21 -32.33 1.39
N ALA A 4 -15.23 -33.02 1.85
CA ALA A 4 -16.26 -32.50 2.75
C ALA A 4 -15.67 -32.02 4.08
N GLY A 5 -14.74 -32.77 4.66
CA GLY A 5 -14.06 -32.38 5.89
C GLY A 5 -13.17 -31.13 5.70
N VAL A 6 -12.55 -30.98 4.54
CA VAL A 6 -11.79 -29.75 4.19
C VAL A 6 -12.73 -28.56 4.07
N ALA A 7 -13.86 -28.72 3.39
CA ALA A 7 -14.86 -27.66 3.21
C ALA A 7 -15.40 -27.15 4.55
N GLU A 8 -15.74 -28.06 5.48
CA GLU A 8 -16.21 -27.70 6.82
C GLU A 8 -15.15 -26.91 7.61
N ARG A 9 -13.89 -27.34 7.54
CA ARG A 9 -12.79 -26.63 8.21
C ARG A 9 -12.58 -25.23 7.64
N LEU A 10 -12.63 -25.09 6.32
CA LEU A 10 -12.49 -23.80 5.64
C LEU A 10 -13.62 -22.86 6.04
N GLU A 11 -14.87 -23.33 6.09
CA GLU A 11 -16.00 -22.52 6.51
C GLU A 11 -15.78 -21.91 7.91
N VAL A 12 -15.34 -22.72 8.88
CA VAL A 12 -15.05 -22.24 10.23
C VAL A 12 -13.88 -21.27 10.26
N LEU A 13 -12.77 -21.60 9.59
CA LEU A 13 -11.54 -20.80 9.61
C LEU A 13 -11.68 -19.47 8.87
N GLN A 14 -12.50 -19.40 7.85
CA GLN A 14 -12.71 -18.20 7.05
C GLN A 14 -13.90 -17.34 7.49
N LYS A 15 -14.64 -17.78 8.49
CA LYS A 15 -15.87 -17.13 8.94
C LYS A 15 -15.70 -15.66 9.27
N ASN A 16 -14.59 -15.31 9.92
CA ASN A 16 -14.31 -13.96 10.39
C ASN A 16 -13.29 -13.22 9.54
N HIS A 17 -12.95 -13.73 8.36
CA HIS A 17 -12.08 -13.00 7.42
C HIS A 17 -12.70 -11.65 7.06
N LEU A 18 -11.89 -10.61 7.01
CA LEU A 18 -12.34 -9.26 6.71
C LEU A 18 -12.88 -9.13 5.28
N LYS A 19 -12.27 -9.83 4.34
CA LYS A 19 -12.66 -9.88 2.91
C LYS A 19 -12.74 -8.49 2.27
N LYS A 20 -11.80 -7.64 2.64
CA LYS A 20 -11.77 -6.27 2.12
C LYS A 20 -10.90 -6.21 0.86
N ARG A 21 -11.50 -5.86 -0.29
CA ARG A 21 -10.77 -5.64 -1.53
C ARG A 21 -10.03 -4.30 -1.48
N LEU A 22 -8.72 -4.40 -1.65
CA LEU A 22 -7.81 -3.26 -1.78
C LEU A 22 -7.00 -3.42 -3.07
N TYR A 23 -6.21 -2.41 -3.39
CA TYR A 23 -5.29 -2.45 -4.53
C TYR A 23 -3.88 -2.18 -4.05
N ALA A 24 -2.98 -3.11 -4.34
CA ALA A 24 -1.55 -2.99 -4.02
C ALA A 24 -0.82 -2.43 -5.23
N VAL A 25 -0.21 -1.27 -5.06
CA VAL A 25 0.62 -0.60 -6.06
C VAL A 25 2.07 -0.84 -5.69
N LEU A 26 2.80 -1.51 -6.58
CA LEU A 26 4.22 -1.80 -6.40
C LEU A 26 5.03 -0.86 -7.29
N TRP A 27 5.89 -0.05 -6.70
CA TRP A 27 6.61 1.01 -7.39
C TRP A 27 7.92 0.55 -8.00
N ILE A 28 8.20 1.04 -9.19
CA ILE A 28 9.44 0.78 -9.93
C ILE A 28 10.03 2.12 -10.33
N ASN A 29 11.19 2.46 -9.72
CA ASN A 29 11.89 3.68 -10.09
C ASN A 29 12.49 3.55 -11.49
N ASP A 30 12.47 4.64 -12.25
CA ASP A 30 13.19 4.71 -13.51
C ASP A 30 14.69 4.53 -13.22
N PRO A 31 15.36 3.53 -13.86
CA PRO A 31 16.77 3.27 -13.61
C PRO A 31 17.69 4.43 -14.04
N ASN A 32 17.22 5.31 -14.92
CA ASN A 32 17.95 6.48 -15.38
C ASN A 32 17.70 7.73 -14.54
N ALA A 33 16.73 7.70 -13.62
CA ALA A 33 16.46 8.82 -12.73
C ALA A 33 17.53 8.96 -11.66
N THR A 34 17.99 10.17 -11.43
CA THR A 34 19.00 10.46 -10.42
C THR A 34 18.41 10.58 -9.02
N ARG A 35 19.26 10.44 -8.01
CA ARG A 35 18.86 10.65 -6.62
C ARG A 35 18.38 12.09 -6.37
N GLU A 36 19.03 13.06 -7.02
CA GLU A 36 18.62 14.47 -6.93
C GLU A 36 17.24 14.71 -7.51
N GLU A 37 16.93 14.11 -8.66
CA GLU A 37 15.60 14.21 -9.28
C GLU A 37 14.52 13.65 -8.35
N HIS A 38 14.75 12.47 -7.75
CA HIS A 38 13.83 11.90 -6.78
C HIS A 38 13.67 12.78 -5.56
N ARG A 39 14.75 13.31 -5.02
CA ARG A 39 14.72 14.17 -3.84
C ARG A 39 13.94 15.46 -4.09
N ALA A 40 14.03 16.02 -5.29
CA ALA A 40 13.31 17.23 -5.65
C ALA A 40 11.79 17.03 -5.71
N VAL A 41 11.34 15.84 -6.08
CA VAL A 41 9.91 15.50 -6.21
C VAL A 41 9.32 14.94 -4.90
N LEU A 42 10.16 14.46 -3.99
CA LEU A 42 9.72 13.79 -2.77
C LEU A 42 8.72 14.62 -1.94
N PRO A 43 8.90 15.92 -1.71
CA PRO A 43 7.90 16.71 -0.96
C PRO A 43 6.51 16.66 -1.62
N ASP A 44 6.42 16.82 -2.92
CA ASP A 44 5.15 16.80 -3.65
C ASP A 44 4.50 15.40 -3.55
N HIS A 45 5.30 14.33 -3.62
CA HIS A 45 4.85 12.97 -3.43
C HIS A 45 4.25 12.75 -2.03
N LEU A 46 4.93 13.22 -0.99
CA LEU A 46 4.46 13.07 0.39
C LEU A 46 3.18 13.87 0.64
N GLU A 47 3.07 15.08 0.10
CA GLU A 47 1.84 15.88 0.17
C GLU A 47 0.68 15.19 -0.54
N PHE A 48 0.95 14.58 -1.69
CA PHE A 48 -0.04 13.79 -2.43
C PHE A 48 -0.55 12.61 -1.60
N LEU A 49 0.34 11.86 -0.95
CA LEU A 49 -0.04 10.75 -0.08
C LEU A 49 -0.84 11.22 1.14
N MET A 50 -0.47 12.35 1.73
CA MET A 50 -1.22 12.93 2.86
C MET A 50 -2.63 13.34 2.46
N ASP A 51 -2.82 13.89 1.27
CA ASP A 51 -4.14 14.18 0.72
C ASP A 51 -4.97 12.91 0.55
N LEU A 52 -4.39 11.86 -0.02
CA LEU A 52 -5.07 10.58 -0.16
C LEU A 52 -5.45 9.97 1.19
N GLU A 53 -4.59 10.13 2.19
CA GLU A 53 -4.84 9.67 3.56
C GLU A 53 -6.05 10.40 4.16
N GLN A 54 -6.09 11.72 4.09
CA GLN A 54 -7.19 12.53 4.60
C GLN A 54 -8.51 12.23 3.92
N ARG A 55 -8.47 11.90 2.63
CA ARG A 55 -9.66 11.52 1.85
C ARG A 55 -10.07 10.07 2.03
N GLY A 56 -9.36 9.30 2.86
CA GLY A 56 -9.66 7.89 3.12
C GLY A 56 -9.32 6.95 1.97
N ILE A 57 -8.55 7.40 0.98
CA ILE A 57 -8.13 6.59 -0.18
C ILE A 57 -6.90 5.77 0.15
N LEU A 58 -5.94 6.34 0.88
CA LEU A 58 -4.72 5.64 1.27
C LEU A 58 -4.99 4.74 2.48
N PHE A 59 -4.74 3.45 2.32
CA PHE A 59 -4.76 2.49 3.42
C PHE A 59 -3.41 2.44 4.14
N ALA A 60 -2.33 2.25 3.40
CA ALA A 60 -0.96 2.19 3.92
C ALA A 60 0.04 2.41 2.79
N SER A 61 1.22 2.91 3.11
CA SER A 61 2.28 3.11 2.13
C SER A 61 3.64 3.13 2.82
N GLY A 62 4.68 2.74 2.09
CA GLY A 62 6.04 2.82 2.58
C GLY A 62 7.07 2.34 1.56
N PRO A 63 8.34 2.71 1.74
CA PRO A 63 9.43 2.24 0.90
C PRO A 63 9.71 0.76 1.13
N MET A 64 10.21 0.09 0.11
CA MET A 64 10.65 -1.31 0.16
C MET A 64 12.14 -1.40 -0.13
N SER A 65 12.81 -2.27 0.61
CA SER A 65 14.21 -2.62 0.40
C SER A 65 14.39 -4.12 0.57
N ALA A 66 15.45 -4.68 -0.01
CA ALA A 66 15.77 -6.09 0.21
C ALA A 66 16.28 -6.29 1.66
N PRO A 67 15.91 -7.41 2.34
CA PRO A 67 16.30 -7.65 3.73
C PRO A 67 17.81 -7.61 3.96
N GLU A 68 18.61 -8.04 2.98
CA GLU A 68 20.06 -8.09 3.05
C GLU A 68 20.74 -6.76 2.65
N GLY A 69 19.96 -5.68 2.45
CA GLY A 69 20.48 -4.41 1.98
C GLY A 69 20.84 -4.38 0.50
N THR A 70 20.49 -5.44 -0.24
CA THR A 70 20.66 -5.50 -1.70
C THR A 70 19.50 -4.77 -2.40
N LYS A 71 19.61 -4.65 -3.73
CA LYS A 71 18.58 -3.96 -4.53
C LYS A 71 17.25 -4.75 -4.52
N ALA A 72 16.17 -4.13 -4.09
CA ALA A 72 14.83 -4.71 -4.16
C ALA A 72 14.28 -4.66 -5.59
N THR A 73 13.39 -5.63 -5.94
CA THR A 73 12.67 -5.62 -7.21
C THR A 73 11.73 -4.42 -7.31
N PHE A 74 11.04 -4.10 -6.20
CA PHE A 74 10.16 -2.94 -6.10
C PHE A 74 10.71 -1.97 -5.06
N ASN A 75 10.52 -0.68 -5.31
CA ASN A 75 11.07 0.39 -4.48
C ASN A 75 10.11 0.91 -3.41
N GLY A 76 8.88 0.48 -3.46
CA GLY A 76 7.87 0.84 -2.48
C GLY A 76 6.55 0.14 -2.75
N MET A 77 5.63 0.25 -1.78
CA MET A 77 4.29 -0.30 -1.89
C MET A 77 3.30 0.72 -1.34
N THR A 78 2.22 0.92 -2.08
CA THR A 78 1.10 1.76 -1.66
C THR A 78 -0.18 0.95 -1.79
N ILE A 79 -0.95 0.88 -0.71
CA ILE A 79 -2.22 0.16 -0.67
C ILE A 79 -3.36 1.17 -0.69
N LEU A 80 -4.22 1.08 -1.70
CA LEU A 80 -5.31 2.02 -1.93
C LEU A 80 -6.69 1.38 -1.76
N ARG A 81 -7.62 2.16 -1.22
CA ARG A 81 -9.05 1.89 -1.27
C ARG A 81 -9.58 2.51 -2.56
N ALA A 82 -10.30 1.73 -3.34
CA ALA A 82 -10.96 2.20 -4.56
C ALA A 82 -12.08 1.24 -4.93
N ALA A 83 -13.06 1.74 -5.67
CA ALA A 83 -14.17 0.91 -6.16
C ALA A 83 -13.78 0.09 -7.39
N SER A 84 -12.74 0.50 -8.12
CA SER A 84 -12.32 -0.14 -9.37
C SER A 84 -10.85 0.10 -9.69
N LEU A 85 -10.30 -0.72 -10.58
CA LEU A 85 -8.97 -0.52 -11.13
C LEU A 85 -8.87 0.83 -11.86
N ALA A 86 -9.91 1.24 -12.56
CA ALA A 86 -9.93 2.52 -13.27
C ALA A 86 -9.75 3.71 -12.34
N GLU A 87 -10.35 3.67 -11.14
CA GLU A 87 -10.14 4.70 -10.11
C GLU A 87 -8.71 4.73 -9.61
N VAL A 88 -8.09 3.57 -9.42
CA VAL A 88 -6.68 3.48 -9.03
C VAL A 88 -5.80 4.12 -10.09
N GLU A 89 -5.98 3.76 -11.34
CA GLU A 89 -5.20 4.30 -12.46
C GLU A 89 -5.37 5.82 -12.59
N ALA A 90 -6.59 6.33 -12.44
CA ALA A 90 -6.86 7.77 -12.45
C ALA A 90 -6.16 8.50 -11.29
N THR A 91 -6.12 7.91 -10.12
CA THR A 91 -5.40 8.46 -8.96
C THR A 91 -3.90 8.49 -9.21
N LEU A 92 -3.34 7.39 -9.70
CA LEU A 92 -1.90 7.25 -9.92
C LEU A 92 -1.39 8.13 -11.08
N ALA A 93 -2.22 8.45 -12.04
CA ALA A 93 -1.85 9.36 -13.14
C ALA A 93 -1.44 10.75 -12.63
N ARG A 94 -1.93 11.16 -11.47
CA ARG A 94 -1.64 12.45 -10.84
C ARG A 94 -0.52 12.37 -9.80
N GLU A 95 -0.03 11.18 -9.51
CA GLU A 95 1.07 10.99 -8.57
C GLU A 95 2.34 11.68 -9.10
N PRO A 96 3.03 12.53 -8.31
CA PRO A 96 4.12 13.36 -8.80
C PRO A 96 5.30 12.63 -9.44
N PHE A 97 5.73 11.50 -8.90
CA PHE A 97 6.79 10.70 -9.53
C PHE A 97 6.34 10.12 -10.88
N VAL A 98 5.10 9.66 -10.96
CA VAL A 98 4.53 9.10 -12.20
C VAL A 98 4.35 10.20 -13.24
N SER A 99 3.74 11.32 -12.88
CA SER A 99 3.47 12.42 -13.81
C SER A 99 4.75 13.06 -14.37
N ARG A 100 5.88 12.94 -13.66
CA ARG A 100 7.19 13.45 -14.08
C ARG A 100 8.08 12.39 -14.70
N GLY A 101 7.57 11.17 -14.90
CA GLY A 101 8.30 10.10 -15.60
C GLY A 101 9.44 9.46 -14.79
N LEU A 102 9.46 9.64 -13.47
CA LEU A 102 10.51 9.12 -12.60
C LEU A 102 10.21 7.72 -12.04
N ARG A 103 8.98 7.25 -12.21
CA ARG A 103 8.49 6.01 -11.60
C ARG A 103 7.37 5.41 -12.44
N THR A 104 7.36 4.09 -12.50
CA THR A 104 6.25 3.29 -13.01
C THR A 104 5.72 2.38 -11.90
N TYR A 105 4.70 1.59 -12.18
CA TYR A 105 4.08 0.75 -11.18
C TYR A 105 3.45 -0.49 -11.77
N VAL A 106 3.23 -1.47 -10.90
CA VAL A 106 2.38 -2.64 -11.16
C VAL A 106 1.27 -2.61 -10.13
N ILE A 107 0.03 -2.86 -10.55
CA ILE A 107 -1.14 -2.91 -9.67
C ILE A 107 -1.61 -4.35 -9.53
N HIS A 108 -1.83 -4.77 -8.28
CA HIS A 108 -2.48 -6.04 -7.97
C HIS A 108 -3.74 -5.77 -7.13
N ALA A 109 -4.82 -6.47 -7.44
CA ALA A 109 -5.95 -6.56 -6.51
C ALA A 109 -5.52 -7.41 -5.32
N TRP A 110 -5.83 -6.95 -4.10
CA TRP A 110 -5.45 -7.65 -2.88
C TRP A 110 -6.64 -7.74 -1.94
N ASP A 111 -6.94 -8.94 -1.49
CA ASP A 111 -7.97 -9.16 -0.50
C ASP A 111 -7.34 -9.25 0.88
N LEU A 112 -7.64 -8.27 1.73
CA LEU A 112 -7.22 -8.28 3.12
C LEU A 112 -8.20 -9.12 3.93
N ASN A 113 -7.74 -10.26 4.42
CA ASN A 113 -8.56 -11.24 5.12
C ASN A 113 -8.19 -11.38 6.60
N GLU A 114 -6.92 -11.55 6.90
CA GLU A 114 -6.42 -11.80 8.26
C GLU A 114 -5.27 -10.85 8.61
N GLY A 115 -5.06 -10.68 9.89
CA GLY A 115 -4.06 -9.79 10.44
C GLY A 115 -4.61 -9.01 11.63
N SER A 116 -3.75 -8.28 12.30
CA SER A 116 -4.15 -7.47 13.46
C SER A 116 -3.20 -6.29 13.66
N PHE A 117 -3.70 -5.25 14.30
CA PHE A 117 -2.89 -4.18 14.85
C PHE A 117 -3.52 -3.68 16.14
N SER A 118 -2.70 -3.04 16.98
CA SER A 118 -3.15 -2.39 18.20
C SER A 118 -2.88 -0.90 18.17
N VAL A 119 -3.77 -0.11 18.72
CA VAL A 119 -3.60 1.34 18.83
C VAL A 119 -3.56 1.74 20.30
N ARG A 120 -2.48 2.41 20.70
CA ARG A 120 -2.36 3.01 22.02
C ARG A 120 -2.50 4.52 21.91
N LEU A 121 -3.47 5.09 22.61
CA LEU A 121 -3.67 6.53 22.71
C LEU A 121 -3.12 7.01 24.06
N SER A 122 -2.38 8.13 24.04
CA SER A 122 -1.82 8.76 25.24
C SER A 122 -2.37 10.18 25.38
N PHE A 123 -3.20 10.41 26.39
CA PHE A 123 -3.86 11.70 26.56
C PHE A 123 -2.88 12.80 27.01
N GLY A 124 -2.01 12.50 27.97
CA GLY A 124 -1.06 13.47 28.49
C GLY A 124 -0.02 13.93 27.48
N GLY A 125 0.42 13.02 26.59
CA GLY A 125 1.36 13.34 25.53
C GLY A 125 0.73 13.77 24.20
N GLY A 126 -0.58 13.55 24.05
CA GLY A 126 -1.28 13.82 22.77
C GLY A 126 -0.77 12.97 21.62
N THR A 127 -0.32 11.74 21.89
CA THR A 127 0.30 10.84 20.90
C THR A 127 -0.49 9.56 20.73
N PHE A 128 -0.17 8.84 19.63
CA PHE A 128 -0.67 7.48 19.41
C PHE A 128 0.48 6.58 18.94
N GLU A 129 0.33 5.29 19.19
CA GLU A 129 1.23 4.24 18.68
C GLU A 129 0.40 3.18 17.98
N VAL A 130 0.90 2.67 16.87
CA VAL A 130 0.34 1.54 16.13
C VAL A 130 1.33 0.39 16.17
N THR A 131 0.87 -0.78 16.61
CA THR A 131 1.70 -2.00 16.65
C THR A 131 0.96 -3.21 16.08
#